data_8ac4cf576592ec245dc38386596b02e9
#
_entry.id   8ac4cf576592ec245dc38386596b02e9
#
_cell.length_a   1.000
_cell.length_b   1.000
_cell.length_c   1.000
_cell.angle_alpha   90.00
_cell.angle_beta   90.00
_cell.angle_gamma   90.00
#
_symmetry.space_group_name_H-M   'P 1'
#
loop_
_entity.id
_entity.type
_entity.pdbx_description
1 polymer ?
#
loop_
_entity_poly.entity_id
_entity_poly.type
_entity_poly.pdbx_seq_one_letter_code
_entity_poly.pdbx_strand_id
1 'polypeptide(L)'
;MAFYLGIDIGTSASKGVLIDDRCDIVCQASCGHETDNPCDGWYQHDAEAVWWGDFCRLSRELVARSGVNAAQIGCVGLSALGCDCVPVDTECNALAPAILYGVDARSKPQIDELLSEYGSDRARELFGHDPCSSDIAPKILWFKENMPEVHERAAKFLTASSFLCAKLTGRFTVDRYLAEDFLPLYDRYTWKVDARECARFCRPDQMAEVMSATDIAGVITRCAAEATGLAAGTPVLVGTGDSGAEAISTGVFRPGDMMVQLGSTAYFIYLADHMIDDARLWPGTFIIPGTYGICAGTNTAGALTSWLRQELYRDAVEAEGHGGPDAYSVMAHDAADVAPGADGLLCLPYFAGERTPLNDPEARGVFFGLTGRHTRAHMVRAALEGVAYTVASHVDIIEREHGLPIGRIMLVGGGTKNPVWMQAIADVCGREVSVAKVTVGACFGDAIMAALAGGAYASWDELAQVLGVAQTIVPDMAAHELYASRRHIFDELYARNRDLMHELV
;
A
#
# COMPACT_ATOMS: atom_id res chain seq x y z
N MET A 1 -11.64 -30.46 -4.67
CA MET A 1 -11.78 -29.01 -4.59
C MET A 1 -10.81 -28.57 -3.51
N ALA A 2 -9.80 -27.84 -3.85
CA ALA A 2 -8.85 -27.26 -2.91
C ALA A 2 -9.31 -25.84 -2.58
N PHE A 3 -8.93 -25.35 -1.41
CA PHE A 3 -9.21 -24.00 -0.95
C PHE A 3 -7.90 -23.30 -0.63
N TYR A 4 -7.89 -21.98 -0.69
CA TYR A 4 -6.70 -21.17 -0.45
C TYR A 4 -7.06 -20.04 0.50
N LEU A 5 -6.24 -19.88 1.53
CA LEU A 5 -6.44 -18.89 2.59
C LEU A 5 -5.51 -17.71 2.35
N GLY A 6 -6.04 -16.50 2.42
CA GLY A 6 -5.27 -15.26 2.45
C GLY A 6 -5.62 -14.46 3.68
N ILE A 7 -4.61 -13.96 4.40
CA ILE A 7 -4.77 -13.10 5.58
C ILE A 7 -3.82 -11.92 5.47
N ASP A 8 -4.38 -10.73 5.61
CA ASP A 8 -3.70 -9.45 5.61
C ASP A 8 -3.84 -8.78 6.98
N ILE A 9 -2.72 -8.36 7.57
CA ILE A 9 -2.66 -7.60 8.81
C ILE A 9 -2.36 -6.14 8.49
N GLY A 10 -3.39 -5.30 8.55
CA GLY A 10 -3.24 -3.85 8.31
C GLY A 10 -2.93 -3.05 9.57
N THR A 11 -2.95 -1.72 9.45
CA THR A 11 -2.61 -0.80 10.56
C THR A 11 -3.69 -0.72 11.64
N SER A 12 -4.97 -0.82 11.28
CA SER A 12 -6.10 -0.67 12.22
C SER A 12 -7.11 -1.81 12.14
N ALA A 13 -6.92 -2.72 11.19
CA ALA A 13 -7.79 -3.87 11.03
C ALA A 13 -7.08 -4.96 10.22
N SER A 14 -7.35 -6.20 10.58
CA SER A 14 -6.91 -7.38 9.85
C SER A 14 -8.06 -7.98 9.07
N LYS A 15 -7.77 -8.55 7.90
CA LYS A 15 -8.75 -9.16 7.00
C LYS A 15 -8.29 -10.53 6.56
N GLY A 16 -9.25 -11.42 6.34
CA GLY A 16 -8.96 -12.74 5.81
C GLY A 16 -10.03 -13.21 4.84
N VAL A 17 -9.62 -14.01 3.87
CA VAL A 17 -10.50 -14.59 2.87
C VAL A 17 -10.12 -16.04 2.60
N LEU A 18 -11.12 -16.89 2.40
CA LEU A 18 -10.98 -18.23 1.88
C LEU A 18 -11.58 -18.28 0.49
N ILE A 19 -10.80 -18.69 -0.51
CA ILE A 19 -11.25 -18.84 -1.90
C ILE A 19 -11.20 -20.31 -2.33
N ASP A 20 -11.97 -20.66 -3.35
CA ASP A 20 -11.88 -21.94 -4.03
C ASP A 20 -10.86 -21.94 -5.19
N ASP A 21 -10.77 -23.06 -5.91
CA ASP A 21 -9.89 -23.23 -7.07
C ASP A 21 -10.30 -22.41 -8.31
N ARG A 22 -11.38 -21.61 -8.23
CA ARG A 22 -11.82 -20.65 -9.25
C ARG A 22 -11.63 -19.21 -8.84
N CYS A 23 -10.99 -18.96 -7.71
CA CYS A 23 -10.88 -17.66 -7.06
C CYS A 23 -12.24 -17.07 -6.60
N ASP A 24 -13.29 -17.88 -6.48
CA ASP A 24 -14.54 -17.43 -5.88
C ASP A 24 -14.41 -17.40 -4.35
N ILE A 25 -14.91 -16.32 -3.74
CA ILE A 25 -14.86 -16.15 -2.27
C ILE A 25 -15.87 -17.07 -1.62
N VAL A 26 -15.37 -18.00 -0.79
CA VAL A 26 -16.18 -18.93 0.02
C VAL A 26 -16.57 -18.30 1.35
N CYS A 27 -15.62 -17.60 1.98
CA CYS A 27 -15.82 -16.93 3.26
C CYS A 27 -14.85 -15.78 3.41
N GLN A 28 -15.28 -14.72 4.11
CA GLN A 28 -14.42 -13.60 4.50
C GLN A 28 -14.69 -13.19 5.93
N ALA A 29 -13.67 -12.68 6.61
CA ALA A 29 -13.74 -12.18 7.98
C ALA A 29 -12.83 -10.97 8.15
N SER A 30 -13.10 -10.15 9.16
CA SER A 30 -12.25 -9.04 9.54
C SER A 30 -12.33 -8.79 11.05
N CYS A 31 -11.25 -8.28 11.62
CA CYS A 31 -11.24 -7.80 13.00
C CYS A 31 -10.47 -6.49 13.09
N GLY A 32 -11.02 -5.56 13.86
CA GLY A 32 -10.35 -4.29 14.18
C GLY A 32 -9.39 -4.47 15.35
N HIS A 33 -8.34 -3.66 15.35
CA HIS A 33 -7.41 -3.51 16.47
C HIS A 33 -6.95 -2.05 16.57
N GLU A 34 -6.33 -1.71 17.69
CA GLU A 34 -5.81 -0.37 17.93
C GLU A 34 -4.31 -0.32 17.67
N THR A 35 -3.84 0.82 17.18
CA THR A 35 -2.42 1.14 17.12
C THR A 35 -2.04 1.86 18.41
N ASP A 36 -1.03 1.36 19.11
CA ASP A 36 -0.50 1.99 20.31
C ASP A 36 0.36 3.21 19.94
N ASN A 37 0.07 4.33 20.61
CA ASN A 37 0.79 5.59 20.45
C ASN A 37 1.30 6.05 21.84
N PRO A 38 2.43 5.50 22.31
CA PRO A 38 2.91 5.75 23.67
C PRO A 38 3.39 7.18 23.91
N CYS A 39 3.78 7.90 22.85
CA CYS A 39 4.08 9.32 22.87
C CYS A 39 3.96 9.90 21.45
N ASP A 40 3.98 11.21 21.34
CA ASP A 40 3.85 11.90 20.07
C ASP A 40 4.87 11.44 19.03
N GLY A 41 4.41 11.09 17.84
CA GLY A 41 5.21 10.58 16.74
C GLY A 41 5.68 9.11 16.86
N TRP A 42 5.28 8.38 17.90
CA TRP A 42 5.60 6.96 18.04
C TRP A 42 4.35 6.12 17.78
N TYR A 43 4.47 5.15 16.88
CA TYR A 43 3.40 4.24 16.51
C TYR A 43 3.92 2.80 16.54
N GLN A 44 3.26 1.94 17.30
CA GLN A 44 3.72 0.57 17.52
C GLN A 44 2.58 -0.42 17.64
N HIS A 45 2.89 -1.70 17.38
CA HIS A 45 1.99 -2.83 17.66
C HIS A 45 2.67 -3.82 18.60
N ASP A 46 1.86 -4.44 19.44
CA ASP A 46 2.23 -5.70 20.07
C ASP A 46 2.09 -6.82 19.02
N ALA A 47 3.21 -7.30 18.51
CA ALA A 47 3.23 -8.30 17.44
C ALA A 47 2.55 -9.63 17.85
N GLU A 48 2.62 -10.01 19.14
CA GLU A 48 1.97 -11.23 19.63
C GLU A 48 0.45 -11.04 19.75
N ALA A 49 0.00 -9.96 20.35
CA ALA A 49 -1.41 -9.73 20.60
C ALA A 49 -2.17 -9.33 19.32
N VAL A 50 -1.56 -8.44 18.49
CA VAL A 50 -2.20 -7.92 17.29
C VAL A 50 -1.93 -8.85 16.11
N TRP A 51 -0.69 -9.00 15.66
CA TRP A 51 -0.42 -9.68 14.41
C TRP A 51 -0.72 -11.19 14.50
N TRP A 52 -0.12 -11.87 15.48
CA TRP A 52 -0.35 -13.29 15.68
C TRP A 52 -1.76 -13.58 16.21
N GLY A 53 -2.25 -12.75 17.14
CA GLY A 53 -3.59 -12.87 17.70
C GLY A 53 -4.69 -12.77 16.65
N ASP A 54 -4.61 -11.76 15.78
CA ASP A 54 -5.57 -11.56 14.69
C ASP A 54 -5.48 -12.67 13.64
N PHE A 55 -4.27 -13.09 13.27
CA PHE A 55 -4.09 -14.22 12.35
C PHE A 55 -4.77 -15.47 12.89
N CYS A 56 -4.54 -15.81 14.16
CA CYS A 56 -5.18 -16.95 14.81
C CYS A 56 -6.70 -16.82 14.90
N ARG A 57 -7.21 -15.63 15.18
CA ARG A 57 -8.65 -15.36 15.23
C ARG A 57 -9.28 -15.55 13.85
N LEU A 58 -8.74 -14.88 12.83
CA LEU A 58 -9.29 -14.91 11.49
C LEU A 58 -9.23 -16.29 10.86
N SER A 59 -8.13 -17.02 11.01
CA SER A 59 -8.01 -18.38 10.47
C SER A 59 -9.04 -19.34 11.09
N ARG A 60 -9.21 -19.31 12.42
CA ARG A 60 -10.24 -20.11 13.11
C ARG A 60 -11.66 -19.73 12.68
N GLU A 61 -11.95 -18.44 12.58
CA GLU A 61 -13.26 -17.93 12.17
C GLU A 61 -13.59 -18.37 10.73
N LEU A 62 -12.64 -18.22 9.81
CA LEU A 62 -12.83 -18.60 8.40
C LEU A 62 -13.05 -20.10 8.24
N VAL A 63 -12.28 -20.95 8.91
CA VAL A 63 -12.47 -22.39 8.90
C VAL A 63 -13.84 -22.75 9.48
N ALA A 64 -14.22 -22.19 10.62
CA ALA A 64 -15.48 -22.51 11.28
C ALA A 64 -16.70 -22.04 10.46
N ARG A 65 -16.67 -20.84 9.90
CA ARG A 65 -17.81 -20.25 9.15
C ARG A 65 -17.96 -20.83 7.75
N SER A 66 -16.86 -21.19 7.09
CA SER A 66 -16.92 -21.80 5.74
C SER A 66 -17.42 -23.25 5.77
N GLY A 67 -17.27 -23.95 6.89
CA GLY A 67 -17.51 -25.38 6.98
C GLY A 67 -16.50 -26.25 6.23
N VAL A 68 -15.44 -25.63 5.69
CA VAL A 68 -14.36 -26.32 4.96
C VAL A 68 -13.50 -27.09 5.97
N ASN A 69 -13.15 -28.33 5.65
CA ASN A 69 -12.18 -29.06 6.44
C ASN A 69 -10.80 -28.41 6.27
N ALA A 70 -10.13 -28.06 7.37
CA ALA A 70 -8.81 -27.44 7.35
C ALA A 70 -7.77 -28.22 6.50
N ALA A 71 -7.90 -29.53 6.40
CA ALA A 71 -7.05 -30.38 5.54
C ALA A 71 -7.28 -30.17 4.03
N GLN A 72 -8.33 -29.45 3.62
CA GLN A 72 -8.60 -29.09 2.22
C GLN A 72 -8.01 -27.74 1.84
N ILE A 73 -7.43 -27.01 2.80
CA ILE A 73 -6.70 -25.77 2.53
C ILE A 73 -5.33 -26.15 1.95
N GLY A 74 -5.14 -25.91 0.67
CA GLY A 74 -3.97 -26.34 -0.10
C GLY A 74 -2.73 -25.46 0.15
N CYS A 75 -2.93 -24.17 0.43
CA CYS A 75 -1.85 -23.23 0.73
C CYS A 75 -2.39 -22.02 1.51
N VAL A 76 -1.51 -21.37 2.27
CA VAL A 76 -1.76 -20.13 3.01
C VAL A 76 -0.87 -19.03 2.46
N GLY A 77 -1.49 -17.94 2.00
CA GLY A 77 -0.83 -16.68 1.67
C GLY A 77 -1.03 -15.67 2.80
N LEU A 78 -0.10 -14.76 2.93
CA LEU A 78 -0.16 -13.72 3.96
C LEU A 78 0.52 -12.44 3.50
N SER A 79 -0.06 -11.33 3.87
CA SER A 79 0.53 -10.01 3.80
C SER A 79 0.36 -9.27 5.12
N ALA A 80 1.11 -8.22 5.27
CA ALA A 80 0.93 -7.30 6.38
C ALA A 80 1.38 -5.89 5.98
N LEU A 81 1.10 -4.93 6.87
CA LEU A 81 1.71 -3.60 6.76
C LEU A 81 3.21 -3.78 6.54
N GLY A 82 3.79 -2.98 5.65
CA GLY A 82 5.20 -3.06 5.28
C GLY A 82 6.04 -2.06 6.05
N CYS A 83 7.37 -2.14 5.88
CA CYS A 83 8.32 -1.17 6.42
C CYS A 83 8.34 -1.09 7.96
N ASP A 84 7.81 -2.08 8.65
CA ASP A 84 7.84 -2.21 10.11
C ASP A 84 9.02 -3.05 10.59
N CYS A 85 9.31 -3.00 11.89
CA CYS A 85 10.45 -3.72 12.46
C CYS A 85 10.14 -4.28 13.84
N VAL A 86 10.24 -5.60 14.00
CA VAL A 86 10.12 -6.29 15.27
C VAL A 86 11.37 -7.14 15.56
N PRO A 87 12.07 -6.94 16.69
CA PRO A 87 13.13 -7.83 17.15
C PRO A 87 12.53 -9.10 17.78
N VAL A 88 13.01 -10.26 17.37
CA VAL A 88 12.52 -11.56 17.87
C VAL A 88 13.66 -12.46 18.37
N ASP A 89 13.35 -13.39 19.28
CA ASP A 89 14.26 -14.44 19.71
C ASP A 89 14.29 -15.63 18.73
N THR A 90 15.03 -16.68 19.06
CA THR A 90 15.17 -17.89 18.25
C THR A 90 13.89 -18.70 18.12
N GLU A 91 12.90 -18.49 19.00
CA GLU A 91 11.59 -19.14 18.99
C GLU A 91 10.51 -18.26 18.34
N CYS A 92 10.95 -17.12 17.76
CA CYS A 92 10.07 -16.11 17.18
C CYS A 92 9.12 -15.45 18.19
N ASN A 93 9.55 -15.25 19.45
CA ASN A 93 8.84 -14.40 20.39
C ASN A 93 9.32 -12.97 20.24
N ALA A 94 8.40 -12.02 20.19
CA ALA A 94 8.74 -10.60 20.11
C ALA A 94 9.45 -10.14 21.41
N LEU A 95 10.59 -9.47 21.28
CA LEU A 95 11.39 -8.96 22.40
C LEU A 95 11.02 -7.53 22.79
N ALA A 96 10.33 -6.82 21.92
CA ALA A 96 9.82 -5.47 22.12
C ALA A 96 8.62 -5.24 21.19
N PRO A 97 7.81 -4.18 21.44
CA PRO A 97 6.80 -3.75 20.47
C PRO A 97 7.42 -3.46 19.10
N ALA A 98 6.68 -3.77 18.05
CA ALA A 98 7.10 -3.50 16.67
C ALA A 98 7.01 -2.00 16.36
N ILE A 99 8.05 -1.43 15.79
CA ILE A 99 8.05 -0.06 15.25
C ILE A 99 7.36 -0.10 13.89
N LEU A 100 6.31 0.71 13.70
CA LEU A 100 5.55 0.71 12.45
C LEU A 100 6.31 1.44 11.31
N TYR A 101 5.70 1.46 10.15
CA TYR A 101 6.21 2.07 8.92
C TYR A 101 6.39 3.59 9.02
N GLY A 102 6.36 4.32 7.92
CA GLY A 102 6.65 5.75 7.80
C GLY A 102 5.86 6.73 8.68
N VAL A 103 4.83 6.26 9.41
CA VAL A 103 4.10 7.07 10.40
C VAL A 103 4.88 7.24 11.70
N ASP A 104 5.78 6.30 12.03
CA ASP A 104 6.61 6.37 13.23
C ASP A 104 7.85 7.23 12.99
N ALA A 105 8.04 8.24 13.79
CA ALA A 105 9.13 9.20 13.66
C ALA A 105 10.30 8.95 14.63
N ARG A 106 10.27 7.87 15.45
CA ARG A 106 11.28 7.66 16.52
C ARG A 106 12.69 7.45 15.99
N SER A 107 12.85 6.93 14.77
CA SER A 107 14.15 6.72 14.13
C SER A 107 14.69 7.96 13.38
N LYS A 108 14.00 9.11 13.46
CA LYS A 108 14.47 10.33 12.79
C LYS A 108 15.90 10.75 13.20
N PRO A 109 16.32 10.71 14.48
CA PRO A 109 17.71 11.03 14.84
C PRO A 109 18.73 10.13 14.13
N GLN A 110 18.43 8.83 13.96
CA GLN A 110 19.29 7.88 13.27
C GLN A 110 19.35 8.16 11.77
N ILE A 111 18.23 8.58 11.17
CA ILE A 111 18.17 9.01 9.76
C ILE A 111 19.05 10.24 9.56
N ASP A 112 18.92 11.26 10.42
CA ASP A 112 19.71 12.49 10.35
C ASP A 112 21.22 12.21 10.54
N GLU A 113 21.57 11.27 11.43
CA GLU A 113 22.95 10.81 11.62
C GLU A 113 23.50 10.12 10.35
N LEU A 114 22.75 9.19 9.76
CA LEU A 114 23.13 8.49 8.54
C LEU A 114 23.33 9.45 7.37
N LEU A 115 22.43 10.42 7.20
CA LEU A 115 22.55 11.47 6.18
C LEU A 115 23.79 12.36 6.41
N SER A 116 24.10 12.68 7.69
CA SER A 116 25.28 13.46 8.03
C SER A 116 26.58 12.67 7.80
N GLU A 117 26.58 11.35 8.09
CA GLU A 117 27.74 10.47 7.93
C GLU A 117 28.04 10.14 6.46
N TYR A 118 27.01 9.77 5.69
CA TYR A 118 27.18 9.32 4.31
C TYR A 118 27.15 10.46 3.28
N GLY A 119 26.45 11.55 3.59
CA GLY A 119 26.02 12.54 2.60
C GLY A 119 24.92 12.01 1.70
N SER A 120 24.12 12.93 1.09
CA SER A 120 22.93 12.57 0.33
C SER A 120 23.21 11.61 -0.85
N ASP A 121 24.30 11.82 -1.60
CA ASP A 121 24.59 10.99 -2.78
C ASP A 121 24.89 9.54 -2.38
N ARG A 122 25.72 9.35 -1.34
CA ARG A 122 26.06 8.00 -0.87
C ARG A 122 24.86 7.34 -0.17
N ALA A 123 24.06 8.09 0.56
CA ALA A 123 22.86 7.60 1.19
C ALA A 123 21.87 7.07 0.12
N ARG A 124 21.64 7.84 -0.96
CA ARG A 124 20.79 7.39 -2.08
C ARG A 124 21.35 6.17 -2.80
N GLU A 125 22.67 6.07 -2.97
CA GLU A 125 23.32 4.88 -3.55
C GLU A 125 23.05 3.63 -2.68
N LEU A 126 23.12 3.75 -1.35
CA LEU A 126 22.93 2.66 -0.41
C LEU A 126 21.47 2.26 -0.24
N PHE A 127 20.57 3.21 -0.05
CA PHE A 127 19.15 2.98 0.25
C PHE A 127 18.27 2.98 -1.02
N GLY A 128 18.77 3.51 -2.15
CA GLY A 128 18.00 3.67 -3.37
C GLY A 128 17.18 4.96 -3.44
N HIS A 129 17.07 5.66 -2.32
CA HIS A 129 16.38 6.94 -2.14
C HIS A 129 17.00 7.68 -0.94
N ASP A 130 16.52 8.87 -0.63
CA ASP A 130 16.88 9.53 0.62
C ASP A 130 16.31 8.75 1.80
N PRO A 131 17.12 8.33 2.79
CA PRO A 131 16.65 7.58 3.94
C PRO A 131 15.50 8.26 4.66
N CYS A 132 14.49 7.48 5.01
CA CYS A 132 13.25 7.96 5.62
C CYS A 132 12.72 7.02 6.70
N SER A 133 11.62 7.39 7.33
CA SER A 133 10.99 6.58 8.39
C SER A 133 10.38 5.26 7.91
N SER A 134 10.29 5.03 6.60
CA SER A 134 9.91 3.72 6.05
C SER A 134 11.08 2.73 6.04
N ASP A 135 12.34 3.17 6.06
CA ASP A 135 13.48 2.27 6.09
C ASP A 135 13.61 1.52 7.42
N ILE A 136 13.96 0.24 7.34
CA ILE A 136 14.09 -0.63 8.51
C ILE A 136 15.49 -0.50 9.15
N ALA A 137 16.53 -0.25 8.37
CA ALA A 137 17.88 -0.10 8.89
C ALA A 137 18.01 1.00 9.98
N PRO A 138 17.42 2.22 9.83
CA PRO A 138 17.37 3.21 10.90
C PRO A 138 16.62 2.74 12.15
N LYS A 139 15.55 1.93 12.00
CA LYS A 139 14.81 1.35 13.14
C LYS A 139 15.66 0.34 13.91
N ILE A 140 16.44 -0.48 13.19
CA ILE A 140 17.40 -1.41 13.83
C ILE A 140 18.47 -0.62 14.59
N LEU A 141 18.96 0.48 14.01
CA LEU A 141 19.90 1.36 14.69
C LEU A 141 19.29 2.00 15.93
N TRP A 142 18.03 2.41 15.86
CA TRP A 142 17.30 2.91 17.03
C TRP A 142 17.24 1.86 18.16
N PHE A 143 16.94 0.58 17.86
CA PHE A 143 16.99 -0.51 18.86
C PHE A 143 18.37 -0.66 19.45
N LYS A 144 19.42 -0.60 18.63
CA LYS A 144 20.81 -0.70 19.07
C LYS A 144 21.18 0.37 20.11
N GLU A 145 20.71 1.59 19.92
CA GLU A 145 21.05 2.73 20.76
C GLU A 145 20.14 2.88 21.99
N ASN A 146 18.85 2.60 21.84
CA ASN A 146 17.85 2.84 22.88
C ASN A 146 17.45 1.59 23.66
N MET A 147 17.64 0.40 23.08
CA MET A 147 17.32 -0.90 23.69
C MET A 147 18.44 -1.92 23.44
N PRO A 148 19.69 -1.64 23.86
CA PRO A 148 20.87 -2.44 23.50
C PRO A 148 20.74 -3.92 23.93
N GLU A 149 20.11 -4.22 25.07
CA GLU A 149 19.89 -5.59 25.52
C GLU A 149 18.91 -6.35 24.60
N VAL A 150 17.89 -5.67 24.08
CA VAL A 150 16.94 -6.24 23.10
C VAL A 150 17.67 -6.49 21.78
N HIS A 151 18.42 -5.51 21.29
CA HIS A 151 19.20 -5.62 20.06
C HIS A 151 20.21 -6.77 20.11
N GLU A 152 20.94 -6.92 21.22
CA GLU A 152 21.93 -7.98 21.43
C GLU A 152 21.28 -9.38 21.45
N ARG A 153 20.12 -9.50 22.14
CA ARG A 153 19.38 -10.75 22.27
C ARG A 153 18.58 -11.13 21.03
N ALA A 154 18.29 -10.18 20.16
CA ALA A 154 17.52 -10.46 18.94
C ALA A 154 18.21 -11.52 18.09
N ALA A 155 17.49 -12.58 17.76
CA ALA A 155 17.92 -13.56 16.78
C ALA A 155 17.68 -13.02 15.36
N LYS A 156 16.58 -12.27 15.17
CA LYS A 156 16.21 -11.65 13.88
C LYS A 156 15.52 -10.31 14.11
N PHE A 157 15.61 -9.44 13.08
CA PHE A 157 14.74 -8.29 12.88
C PHE A 157 13.81 -8.61 11.72
N LEU A 158 12.50 -8.56 11.95
CA LEU A 158 11.49 -9.05 10.99
C LEU A 158 10.47 -7.95 10.68
N THR A 159 9.86 -8.05 9.49
CA THR A 159 8.58 -7.39 9.18
C THR A 159 7.41 -8.20 9.73
N ALA A 160 6.21 -7.62 9.74
CA ALA A 160 5.00 -8.30 10.22
C ALA A 160 4.70 -9.58 9.43
N SER A 161 4.78 -9.56 8.11
CA SER A 161 4.60 -10.76 7.29
C SER A 161 5.67 -11.82 7.56
N SER A 162 6.94 -11.40 7.70
CA SER A 162 8.05 -12.31 8.07
C SER A 162 7.87 -12.92 9.46
N PHE A 163 7.37 -12.13 10.42
CA PHE A 163 7.02 -12.62 11.76
C PHE A 163 5.92 -13.67 11.71
N LEU A 164 4.84 -13.42 10.98
CA LEU A 164 3.74 -14.38 10.81
C LEU A 164 4.21 -15.66 10.11
N CYS A 165 5.01 -15.54 9.06
CA CYS A 165 5.62 -16.68 8.38
C CYS A 165 6.47 -17.53 9.36
N ALA A 166 7.28 -16.87 10.20
CA ALA A 166 8.11 -17.56 11.19
C ALA A 166 7.27 -18.23 12.29
N LYS A 167 6.21 -17.58 12.79
CA LYS A 167 5.25 -18.19 13.74
C LYS A 167 4.57 -19.44 13.17
N LEU A 168 4.24 -19.43 11.89
CA LEU A 168 3.56 -20.53 11.21
C LEU A 168 4.51 -21.71 10.91
N THR A 169 5.74 -21.41 10.46
CA THR A 169 6.62 -22.40 9.85
C THR A 169 7.91 -22.69 10.64
N GLY A 170 8.30 -21.80 11.54
CA GLY A 170 9.61 -21.82 12.20
C GLY A 170 10.77 -21.32 11.30
N ARG A 171 10.48 -20.76 10.10
CA ARG A 171 11.47 -20.26 9.15
C ARG A 171 11.48 -18.73 9.12
N PHE A 172 12.65 -18.13 9.21
CA PHE A 172 12.85 -16.70 9.15
C PHE A 172 13.15 -16.28 7.71
N THR A 173 12.12 -15.84 7.01
CA THR A 173 12.19 -15.42 5.60
C THR A 173 11.64 -14.02 5.42
N VAL A 174 12.05 -13.32 4.38
CA VAL A 174 11.50 -12.05 3.91
C VAL A 174 11.41 -12.10 2.39
N ASP A 175 10.38 -11.51 1.80
CA ASP A 175 10.29 -11.45 0.35
C ASP A 175 11.13 -10.29 -0.22
N ARG A 176 11.43 -10.36 -1.52
CA ARG A 176 12.26 -9.36 -2.20
C ARG A 176 11.63 -7.97 -2.19
N TYR A 177 10.31 -7.89 -2.21
CA TYR A 177 9.58 -6.63 -2.20
C TYR A 177 9.83 -5.87 -0.89
N LEU A 178 9.72 -6.54 0.26
CA LEU A 178 10.00 -5.95 1.57
C LEU A 178 11.50 -5.92 1.91
N ALA A 179 12.34 -6.74 1.26
CA ALA A 179 13.79 -6.69 1.48
C ALA A 179 14.40 -5.37 0.99
N GLU A 180 13.75 -4.64 0.07
CA GLU A 180 14.14 -3.27 -0.34
C GLU A 180 14.15 -2.33 0.87
N ASP A 181 13.22 -2.46 1.81
CA ASP A 181 13.13 -1.61 3.00
C ASP A 181 14.26 -1.86 4.02
N PHE A 182 14.98 -2.98 3.89
CA PHE A 182 16.14 -3.32 4.71
C PHE A 182 17.47 -2.82 4.12
N LEU A 183 17.46 -2.19 2.96
CA LEU A 183 18.71 -1.66 2.39
C LEU A 183 19.37 -0.69 3.39
N PRO A 184 20.71 -0.71 3.49
CA PRO A 184 21.71 -1.45 2.70
C PRO A 184 22.12 -2.82 3.27
N LEU A 185 21.34 -3.45 4.15
CA LEU A 185 21.70 -4.69 4.85
C LEU A 185 21.73 -5.92 3.93
N TYR A 186 21.06 -5.83 2.78
CA TYR A 186 21.18 -6.79 1.69
C TYR A 186 21.84 -6.13 0.47
N ASP A 187 22.59 -6.92 -0.30
CA ASP A 187 23.02 -6.52 -1.63
C ASP A 187 21.81 -6.54 -2.58
N ARG A 188 21.47 -5.39 -3.14
CA ARG A 188 20.27 -5.18 -3.97
C ARG A 188 20.19 -6.11 -5.21
N TYR A 189 21.32 -6.60 -5.72
CA TYR A 189 21.36 -7.40 -6.93
C TYR A 189 21.32 -8.90 -6.65
N THR A 190 21.93 -9.33 -5.57
CA THR A 190 22.04 -10.74 -5.20
C THR A 190 21.12 -11.17 -4.08
N TRP A 191 20.55 -10.22 -3.36
CA TRP A 191 19.72 -10.41 -2.17
C TRP A 191 20.41 -11.19 -1.05
N LYS A 192 21.74 -11.17 -1.05
CA LYS A 192 22.53 -11.72 0.04
C LYS A 192 22.80 -10.65 1.09
N VAL A 193 22.92 -11.09 2.33
CA VAL A 193 23.30 -10.21 3.44
C VAL A 193 24.64 -9.55 3.15
N ASP A 194 24.70 -8.24 3.18
CA ASP A 194 25.94 -7.48 3.10
C ASP A 194 26.55 -7.35 4.50
N ALA A 195 27.52 -8.24 4.80
CA ALA A 195 28.16 -8.26 6.12
C ALA A 195 28.92 -6.96 6.45
N ARG A 196 29.34 -6.19 5.45
CA ARG A 196 30.05 -4.93 5.65
C ARG A 196 29.09 -3.84 6.09
N GLU A 197 28.00 -3.69 5.37
CA GLU A 197 26.98 -2.68 5.69
C GLU A 197 26.23 -3.07 6.97
N CYS A 198 25.96 -4.37 7.21
CA CYS A 198 25.38 -4.83 8.47
C CYS A 198 26.17 -4.40 9.72
N ALA A 199 27.50 -4.31 9.65
CA ALA A 199 28.34 -4.01 10.82
C ALA A 199 27.96 -2.68 11.51
N ARG A 200 27.39 -1.73 10.80
CA ARG A 200 26.87 -0.48 11.34
C ARG A 200 25.62 -0.70 12.20
N PHE A 201 24.74 -1.58 11.77
CA PHE A 201 23.35 -1.72 12.25
C PHE A 201 23.18 -2.93 13.17
N CYS A 202 23.58 -4.10 12.71
CA CYS A 202 23.31 -5.39 13.37
C CYS A 202 24.37 -6.45 13.00
N ARG A 203 24.23 -7.65 13.54
CA ARG A 203 25.00 -8.81 13.09
C ARG A 203 24.38 -9.40 11.82
N PRO A 204 25.20 -9.92 10.88
CA PRO A 204 24.67 -10.55 9.65
C PRO A 204 23.71 -11.71 9.90
N ASP A 205 23.90 -12.46 11.00
CA ASP A 205 23.03 -13.56 11.39
C ASP A 205 21.65 -13.12 11.90
N GLN A 206 21.45 -11.83 12.19
CA GLN A 206 20.16 -11.26 12.57
C GLN A 206 19.26 -10.94 11.37
N MET A 207 19.76 -11.13 10.14
CA MET A 207 18.97 -10.93 8.92
C MET A 207 18.25 -12.22 8.49
N ALA A 208 17.03 -12.08 7.94
CA ALA A 208 16.25 -13.21 7.42
C ALA A 208 16.76 -13.67 6.04
N GLU A 209 16.35 -14.86 5.60
CA GLU A 209 16.62 -15.36 4.25
C GLU A 209 15.68 -14.68 3.24
N VAL A 210 16.23 -14.10 2.17
CA VAL A 210 15.43 -13.47 1.13
C VAL A 210 14.97 -14.51 0.11
N MET A 211 13.65 -14.55 -0.16
CA MET A 211 13.00 -15.46 -1.10
C MET A 211 12.02 -14.68 -2.00
N SER A 212 11.31 -15.34 -2.91
CA SER A 212 10.18 -14.72 -3.61
C SER A 212 8.91 -14.81 -2.76
N ALA A 213 8.03 -13.83 -2.84
CA ALA A 213 6.78 -13.79 -2.07
C ALA A 213 5.90 -15.04 -2.23
N THR A 214 5.91 -15.61 -3.44
CA THR A 214 5.15 -16.83 -3.80
C THR A 214 5.89 -18.14 -3.57
N ASP A 215 7.14 -18.10 -3.09
CA ASP A 215 7.84 -19.31 -2.69
C ASP A 215 7.20 -19.91 -1.43
N ILE A 216 7.22 -21.23 -1.31
CA ILE A 216 6.82 -21.92 -0.10
C ILE A 216 7.93 -21.78 0.95
N ALA A 217 7.72 -20.97 1.97
CA ALA A 217 8.67 -20.80 3.06
C ALA A 217 8.80 -22.07 3.90
N GLY A 218 7.69 -22.74 4.11
CA GLY A 218 7.63 -23.95 4.93
C GLY A 218 6.20 -24.48 5.01
N VAL A 219 5.92 -25.24 6.07
CA VAL A 219 4.59 -25.79 6.34
C VAL A 219 4.14 -25.44 7.75
N ILE A 220 2.84 -25.40 7.96
CA ILE A 220 2.23 -25.19 9.29
C ILE A 220 2.78 -26.21 10.27
N THR A 221 3.40 -25.75 11.34
CA THR A 221 3.90 -26.59 12.44
C THR A 221 2.73 -27.11 13.29
N ARG A 222 2.98 -28.12 14.14
CA ARG A 222 1.93 -28.61 15.07
C ARG A 222 1.47 -27.53 16.04
N CYS A 223 2.40 -26.75 16.58
CA CYS A 223 2.08 -25.67 17.49
C CYS A 223 1.21 -24.59 16.80
N ALA A 224 1.59 -24.19 15.59
CA ALA A 224 0.80 -23.24 14.80
C ALA A 224 -0.58 -23.81 14.42
N ALA A 225 -0.70 -25.11 14.12
CA ALA A 225 -1.98 -25.76 13.84
C ALA A 225 -2.94 -25.70 15.05
N GLU A 226 -2.44 -25.94 16.25
CA GLU A 226 -3.21 -25.83 17.50
C GLU A 226 -3.66 -24.38 17.75
N ALA A 227 -2.81 -23.40 17.44
CA ALA A 227 -3.13 -21.98 17.60
C ALA A 227 -4.11 -21.45 16.56
N THR A 228 -3.99 -21.85 15.31
CA THR A 228 -4.73 -21.27 14.16
C THR A 228 -5.98 -22.07 13.75
N GLY A 229 -6.08 -23.35 14.14
CA GLY A 229 -7.10 -24.25 13.65
C GLY A 229 -6.86 -24.77 12.22
N LEU A 230 -5.71 -24.42 11.61
CA LEU A 230 -5.29 -24.94 10.31
C LEU A 230 -4.67 -26.34 10.44
N ALA A 231 -4.55 -27.06 9.34
CA ALA A 231 -3.95 -28.39 9.37
C ALA A 231 -2.41 -28.29 9.41
N ALA A 232 -1.77 -29.06 10.30
CA ALA A 232 -0.32 -29.21 10.27
C ALA A 232 0.12 -29.81 8.94
N GLY A 233 1.20 -29.26 8.37
CA GLY A 233 1.71 -29.66 7.07
C GLY A 233 1.15 -28.87 5.89
N THR A 234 0.17 -27.96 6.08
CA THR A 234 -0.30 -27.04 5.01
C THR A 234 0.83 -26.10 4.61
N PRO A 235 1.14 -25.97 3.31
CA PRO A 235 2.15 -25.04 2.80
C PRO A 235 1.81 -23.58 3.14
N VAL A 236 2.85 -22.79 3.43
CA VAL A 236 2.75 -21.36 3.73
C VAL A 236 3.70 -20.60 2.81
N LEU A 237 3.22 -19.53 2.21
CA LEU A 237 4.05 -18.61 1.42
C LEU A 237 5.00 -17.82 2.30
N VAL A 238 6.05 -17.28 1.69
CA VAL A 238 6.91 -16.27 2.33
C VAL A 238 6.08 -15.08 2.78
N GLY A 239 5.09 -14.70 1.98
CA GLY A 239 4.26 -13.52 2.23
C GLY A 239 4.89 -12.25 1.70
N THR A 240 4.21 -11.10 1.89
CA THR A 240 4.66 -9.81 1.32
C THR A 240 4.05 -8.62 2.06
N GLY A 241 4.27 -7.40 1.56
CA GLY A 241 3.62 -6.18 2.00
C GLY A 241 2.18 -6.05 1.46
N ASP A 242 1.31 -5.42 2.25
CA ASP A 242 -0.10 -5.18 1.94
C ASP A 242 -0.32 -4.49 0.59
N SER A 243 0.49 -3.48 0.27
CA SER A 243 0.39 -2.70 -0.99
C SER A 243 0.66 -3.57 -2.23
N GLY A 244 1.65 -4.46 -2.15
CA GLY A 244 1.95 -5.40 -3.22
C GLY A 244 0.86 -6.46 -3.38
N ALA A 245 0.36 -7.04 -2.27
CA ALA A 245 -0.75 -7.97 -2.29
C ALA A 245 -2.05 -7.30 -2.79
N GLU A 246 -2.29 -6.03 -2.45
CA GLU A 246 -3.40 -5.23 -2.99
C GLU A 246 -3.30 -5.12 -4.51
N ALA A 247 -2.12 -4.82 -5.07
CA ALA A 247 -1.92 -4.76 -6.52
C ALA A 247 -2.22 -6.12 -7.18
N ILE A 248 -1.73 -7.20 -6.61
CA ILE A 248 -2.04 -8.57 -7.06
C ILE A 248 -3.56 -8.82 -7.03
N SER A 249 -4.27 -8.37 -5.98
CA SER A 249 -5.72 -8.55 -5.86
C SER A 249 -6.52 -7.93 -7.01
N THR A 250 -5.98 -6.91 -7.64
CA THR A 250 -6.60 -6.21 -8.78
C THR A 250 -6.27 -6.83 -10.14
N GLY A 251 -5.43 -7.85 -10.17
CA GLY A 251 -4.97 -8.49 -11.40
C GLY A 251 -3.84 -7.75 -12.10
N VAL A 252 -3.11 -6.90 -11.41
CA VAL A 252 -1.90 -6.23 -11.91
C VAL A 252 -0.74 -7.21 -11.90
N PHE A 253 -0.47 -7.83 -13.05
CA PHE A 253 0.46 -8.96 -13.19
C PHE A 253 1.55 -8.77 -14.23
N ARG A 254 1.44 -7.80 -15.12
CA ARG A 254 2.32 -7.66 -16.28
C ARG A 254 2.91 -6.26 -16.35
N PRO A 255 4.11 -6.10 -16.90
CA PRO A 255 4.61 -4.79 -17.27
C PRO A 255 3.57 -4.04 -18.13
N GLY A 256 3.34 -2.78 -17.79
CA GLY A 256 2.27 -1.97 -18.37
C GLY A 256 0.96 -1.96 -17.56
N ASP A 257 0.77 -2.83 -16.59
CA ASP A 257 -0.35 -2.74 -15.66
C ASP A 257 -0.06 -1.70 -14.57
N MET A 258 -1.07 -0.91 -14.20
CA MET A 258 -1.01 0.08 -13.14
C MET A 258 -2.20 -0.08 -12.19
N MET A 259 -1.93 -0.12 -10.89
CA MET A 259 -2.95 0.04 -9.84
C MET A 259 -2.96 1.48 -9.34
N VAL A 260 -4.16 2.02 -9.13
CA VAL A 260 -4.39 3.28 -8.42
C VAL A 260 -5.33 3.00 -7.26
N GLN A 261 -4.81 3.03 -6.05
CA GLN A 261 -5.59 2.88 -4.83
C GLN A 261 -6.10 4.24 -4.36
N LEU A 262 -7.42 4.40 -4.26
CA LEU A 262 -8.11 5.60 -3.82
C LEU A 262 -8.60 5.42 -2.37
N GLY A 263 -7.70 5.58 -1.43
CA GLY A 263 -7.95 5.60 0.01
C GLY A 263 -8.05 7.03 0.57
N SER A 264 -7.71 7.25 1.84
CA SER A 264 -7.51 8.59 2.41
C SER A 264 -6.42 9.35 1.65
N THR A 265 -5.36 8.65 1.29
CA THR A 265 -4.32 9.01 0.33
C THR A 265 -4.60 8.32 -1.01
N ALA A 266 -3.87 8.65 -2.07
CA ALA A 266 -3.80 7.76 -3.22
C ALA A 266 -2.41 7.13 -3.30
N TYR A 267 -2.37 5.85 -3.69
CA TYR A 267 -1.15 5.09 -3.87
C TYR A 267 -1.15 4.43 -5.24
N PHE A 268 0.00 4.43 -5.88
CA PHE A 268 0.16 3.97 -7.26
C PHE A 268 1.22 2.88 -7.30
N ILE A 269 0.95 1.82 -8.05
CA ILE A 269 1.96 0.80 -8.42
C ILE A 269 1.83 0.58 -9.92
N TYR A 270 2.87 0.93 -10.65
CA TYR A 270 3.02 0.58 -12.06
C TYR A 270 4.05 -0.56 -12.17
N LEU A 271 3.77 -1.59 -12.96
CA LEU A 271 4.70 -2.67 -13.22
C LEU A 271 5.54 -2.38 -14.46
N ALA A 272 6.86 -2.45 -14.29
CA ALA A 272 7.86 -2.32 -15.34
C ALA A 272 8.62 -3.63 -15.54
N ASP A 273 9.24 -3.79 -16.72
CA ASP A 273 10.17 -4.88 -17.04
C ASP A 273 11.63 -4.55 -16.71
N HIS A 274 11.91 -3.32 -16.31
CA HIS A 274 13.22 -2.88 -15.85
C HIS A 274 13.10 -1.78 -14.78
N MET A 275 14.15 -1.62 -13.97
CA MET A 275 14.26 -0.57 -12.97
C MET A 275 14.49 0.78 -13.67
N ILE A 276 13.81 1.82 -13.17
CA ILE A 276 14.10 3.21 -13.53
C ILE A 276 14.86 3.91 -12.40
N ASP A 277 15.54 4.99 -12.74
CA ASP A 277 16.15 5.90 -11.77
C ASP A 277 15.43 7.26 -11.84
N ASP A 278 14.53 7.51 -10.90
CA ASP A 278 13.79 8.78 -10.79
C ASP A 278 13.49 9.07 -9.32
N ALA A 279 14.19 10.06 -8.77
CA ALA A 279 14.05 10.47 -7.37
C ALA A 279 12.66 11.04 -7.00
N ARG A 280 11.81 11.31 -7.99
CA ARG A 280 10.42 11.74 -7.77
C ARG A 280 9.49 10.58 -7.46
N LEU A 281 9.91 9.34 -7.73
CA LEU A 281 9.13 8.09 -7.60
C LEU A 281 9.85 7.13 -6.65
N TRP A 282 9.23 6.00 -6.35
CA TRP A 282 9.78 4.94 -5.50
C TRP A 282 9.91 3.64 -6.30
N PRO A 283 10.94 3.51 -7.14
CA PRO A 283 11.17 2.28 -7.89
C PRO A 283 11.80 1.20 -7.01
N GLY A 284 11.34 -0.03 -7.14
CA GLY A 284 11.85 -1.18 -6.39
C GLY A 284 11.52 -2.51 -7.06
N THR A 285 12.03 -3.59 -6.50
CA THR A 285 11.67 -4.95 -6.93
C THR A 285 10.18 -5.19 -6.65
N PHE A 286 9.50 -5.94 -7.51
CA PHE A 286 8.11 -6.30 -7.28
C PHE A 286 7.96 -7.80 -6.93
N ILE A 287 6.76 -8.18 -6.45
CA ILE A 287 6.41 -9.54 -6.03
C ILE A 287 6.64 -10.56 -7.15
N ILE A 288 6.28 -10.21 -8.39
CA ILE A 288 6.38 -11.09 -9.54
C ILE A 288 7.84 -11.12 -10.03
N PRO A 289 8.49 -12.29 -10.10
CA PRO A 289 9.88 -12.38 -10.49
C PRO A 289 10.17 -11.73 -11.86
N GLY A 290 11.20 -10.89 -11.91
CA GLY A 290 11.62 -10.20 -13.14
C GLY A 290 10.79 -8.96 -13.46
N THR A 291 9.94 -8.51 -12.55
CA THR A 291 9.23 -7.24 -12.67
C THR A 291 9.64 -6.26 -11.56
N TYR A 292 9.41 -4.98 -11.83
CA TYR A 292 9.74 -3.89 -10.92
C TYR A 292 8.49 -3.05 -10.67
N GLY A 293 8.28 -2.68 -9.42
CA GLY A 293 7.22 -1.77 -9.02
C GLY A 293 7.72 -0.33 -9.06
N ILE A 294 7.14 0.50 -9.90
CA ILE A 294 7.34 1.95 -9.83
C ILE A 294 6.19 2.47 -8.98
N CYS A 295 6.50 2.73 -7.72
CA CYS A 295 5.53 3.17 -6.74
C CYS A 295 5.50 4.70 -6.64
N ALA A 296 4.34 5.22 -6.26
CA ALA A 296 4.12 6.63 -6.04
C ALA A 296 2.92 6.86 -5.11
N GLY A 297 2.77 8.05 -4.56
CA GLY A 297 1.62 8.33 -3.72
C GLY A 297 1.40 9.81 -3.44
N THR A 298 0.15 10.19 -3.20
CA THR A 298 -0.25 11.52 -2.75
C THR A 298 -0.62 11.49 -1.28
N ASN A 299 -0.48 12.62 -0.60
CA ASN A 299 -0.90 12.72 0.81
C ASN A 299 -2.40 12.88 0.98
N THR A 300 -3.09 13.38 -0.05
CA THR A 300 -4.48 13.77 0.11
C THR A 300 -5.32 13.33 -1.10
N ALA A 301 -6.24 12.40 -0.87
CA ALA A 301 -7.24 11.95 -1.84
C ALA A 301 -8.61 11.86 -1.17
N GLY A 302 -8.99 10.71 -0.60
CA GLY A 302 -10.22 10.57 0.17
C GLY A 302 -10.26 11.45 1.44
N ALA A 303 -9.10 11.78 2.02
CA ALA A 303 -9.02 12.74 3.13
C ALA A 303 -9.57 14.12 2.73
N LEU A 304 -9.34 14.58 1.49
CA LEU A 304 -9.94 15.83 0.99
C LEU A 304 -11.47 15.72 0.88
N THR A 305 -11.97 14.59 0.39
CA THR A 305 -13.44 14.39 0.35
C THR A 305 -14.04 14.31 1.75
N SER A 306 -13.32 13.73 2.71
CA SER A 306 -13.74 13.73 4.13
C SER A 306 -13.76 15.13 4.73
N TRP A 307 -12.76 15.96 4.45
CA TRP A 307 -12.73 17.36 4.86
C TRP A 307 -13.89 18.13 4.25
N LEU A 308 -14.15 18.02 2.94
CA LEU A 308 -15.30 18.66 2.28
C LEU A 308 -16.64 18.22 2.89
N ARG A 309 -16.78 16.93 3.21
CA ARG A 309 -17.95 16.37 3.90
C ARG A 309 -18.17 17.06 5.25
N GLN A 310 -17.13 17.19 6.05
CA GLN A 310 -17.22 17.75 7.39
C GLN A 310 -17.44 19.27 7.38
N GLU A 311 -16.82 19.98 6.44
CA GLU A 311 -16.83 21.44 6.44
C GLU A 311 -17.98 22.03 5.59
N LEU A 312 -18.27 21.43 4.44
CA LEU A 312 -19.24 22.01 3.49
C LEU A 312 -20.58 21.26 3.43
N TYR A 313 -20.67 20.03 3.97
CA TYR A 313 -21.85 19.17 3.91
C TYR A 313 -22.33 18.76 5.30
N ARG A 314 -22.18 19.63 6.30
CA ARG A 314 -22.63 19.39 7.69
C ARG A 314 -24.13 19.07 7.78
N ASP A 315 -24.95 19.71 6.95
CA ASP A 315 -26.38 19.44 6.80
C ASP A 315 -26.65 18.00 6.33
N ALA A 316 -25.88 17.50 5.37
CA ALA A 316 -26.01 16.13 4.89
C ALA A 316 -25.51 15.12 5.94
N VAL A 317 -24.42 15.44 6.66
CA VAL A 317 -23.90 14.61 7.77
C VAL A 317 -24.91 14.53 8.92
N GLU A 318 -25.55 15.63 9.26
CA GLU A 318 -26.62 15.65 10.27
C GLU A 318 -27.83 14.83 9.83
N ALA A 319 -28.24 14.98 8.56
CA ALA A 319 -29.34 14.20 8.00
C ALA A 319 -29.02 12.69 7.99
N GLU A 320 -27.82 12.29 7.63
CA GLU A 320 -27.32 10.89 7.68
C GLU A 320 -27.43 10.33 9.10
N GLY A 321 -27.02 11.10 10.12
CA GLY A 321 -27.14 10.73 11.54
C GLY A 321 -28.58 10.50 12.00
N HIS A 322 -29.56 11.03 11.27
CA HIS A 322 -31.00 10.84 11.52
C HIS A 322 -31.65 9.82 10.56
N GLY A 323 -30.86 9.01 9.86
CA GLY A 323 -31.33 7.98 8.92
C GLY A 323 -31.61 8.49 7.52
N GLY A 324 -31.13 9.66 7.16
CA GLY A 324 -31.13 10.20 5.79
C GLY A 324 -30.06 9.52 4.87
N PRO A 325 -29.91 10.00 3.64
CA PRO A 325 -28.92 9.50 2.71
C PRO A 325 -27.50 9.67 3.24
N ASP A 326 -26.58 8.75 2.87
CA ASP A 326 -25.17 8.87 3.11
C ASP A 326 -24.61 10.18 2.52
N ALA A 327 -23.89 10.94 3.31
CA ALA A 327 -23.42 12.27 2.91
C ALA A 327 -22.43 12.23 1.72
N TYR A 328 -21.63 11.17 1.57
CA TYR A 328 -20.80 11.00 0.38
C TYR A 328 -21.62 10.77 -0.90
N SER A 329 -22.75 10.08 -0.78
CA SER A 329 -23.69 9.89 -1.90
C SER A 329 -24.32 11.23 -2.29
N VAL A 330 -24.67 12.09 -1.33
CA VAL A 330 -25.16 13.45 -1.60
C VAL A 330 -24.10 14.28 -2.30
N MET A 331 -22.86 14.26 -1.81
CA MET A 331 -21.73 14.97 -2.44
C MET A 331 -21.49 14.50 -3.89
N ALA A 332 -21.52 13.19 -4.12
CA ALA A 332 -21.34 12.62 -5.47
C ALA A 332 -22.47 13.05 -6.42
N HIS A 333 -23.72 13.09 -5.94
CA HIS A 333 -24.87 13.56 -6.70
C HIS A 333 -24.73 15.04 -7.06
N ASP A 334 -24.45 15.89 -6.07
CA ASP A 334 -24.23 17.33 -6.29
C ASP A 334 -23.10 17.60 -7.31
N ALA A 335 -21.97 16.85 -7.20
CA ALA A 335 -20.85 16.97 -8.12
C ALA A 335 -21.19 16.47 -9.54
N ALA A 336 -22.10 15.51 -9.68
CA ALA A 336 -22.55 15.00 -10.99
C ALA A 336 -23.32 16.08 -11.79
N ASP A 337 -24.02 16.98 -11.11
CA ASP A 337 -24.76 18.09 -11.74
C ASP A 337 -23.82 19.22 -12.22
N VAL A 338 -22.55 19.21 -11.83
CA VAL A 338 -21.54 20.18 -12.28
C VAL A 338 -20.80 19.62 -13.50
N ALA A 339 -20.74 20.41 -14.55
CA ALA A 339 -20.03 20.02 -15.78
C ALA A 339 -18.53 19.76 -15.54
N PRO A 340 -17.88 18.91 -16.37
CA PRO A 340 -16.44 18.71 -16.35
C PRO A 340 -15.68 20.04 -16.39
N GLY A 341 -14.64 20.15 -15.53
CA GLY A 341 -13.85 21.35 -15.36
C GLY A 341 -14.44 22.38 -14.39
N ALA A 342 -15.50 22.00 -13.63
CA ALA A 342 -16.06 22.76 -12.51
C ALA A 342 -16.23 24.26 -12.80
N ASP A 343 -16.71 24.61 -14.01
CA ASP A 343 -16.87 25.99 -14.51
C ASP A 343 -15.61 26.88 -14.41
N GLY A 344 -14.43 26.27 -14.45
CA GLY A 344 -13.14 26.94 -14.37
C GLY A 344 -12.52 26.98 -12.97
N LEU A 345 -13.13 26.32 -12.00
CA LEU A 345 -12.55 26.14 -10.67
C LEU A 345 -11.52 25.01 -10.71
N LEU A 346 -10.30 25.27 -10.25
CA LEU A 346 -9.24 24.27 -10.09
C LEU A 346 -8.94 24.05 -8.60
N CYS A 347 -8.53 22.83 -8.24
CA CYS A 347 -8.09 22.49 -6.88
C CYS A 347 -6.70 21.84 -6.92
N LEU A 348 -5.73 22.41 -6.18
CA LEU A 348 -4.53 21.71 -5.78
C LEU A 348 -4.84 20.90 -4.52
N PRO A 349 -4.79 19.56 -4.55
CA PRO A 349 -5.27 18.73 -3.44
C PRO A 349 -4.23 18.57 -2.31
N TYR A 350 -3.29 19.47 -2.13
CA TYR A 350 -2.11 19.33 -1.25
C TYR A 350 -2.39 19.74 0.20
N PHE A 351 -3.51 19.27 0.77
CA PHE A 351 -3.98 19.69 2.11
C PHE A 351 -3.10 19.18 3.27
N ALA A 352 -2.27 18.18 3.02
CA ALA A 352 -1.33 17.61 3.99
C ALA A 352 0.12 17.60 3.45
N GLY A 353 0.50 18.63 2.70
CA GLY A 353 1.69 18.56 1.87
C GLY A 353 1.50 17.61 0.69
N GLU A 354 2.56 17.38 -0.09
CA GLU A 354 2.50 16.41 -1.19
C GLU A 354 3.75 15.53 -1.22
N ARG A 355 3.52 14.24 -1.50
CA ARG A 355 4.58 13.27 -1.73
C ARG A 355 5.03 13.34 -3.19
N THR A 356 4.93 12.25 -3.90
CA THR A 356 5.33 12.18 -5.31
C THR A 356 4.36 12.96 -6.21
N PRO A 357 4.82 13.58 -7.26
CA PRO A 357 6.22 13.74 -7.67
C PRO A 357 6.90 14.99 -7.05
N LEU A 358 6.21 15.76 -6.21
CA LEU A 358 6.68 17.06 -5.70
C LEU A 358 7.64 16.91 -4.52
N ASN A 359 7.42 15.92 -3.65
CA ASN A 359 8.16 15.67 -2.41
C ASN A 359 8.27 16.93 -1.54
N ASP A 360 7.13 17.66 -1.40
CA ASP A 360 7.04 18.92 -0.69
C ASP A 360 6.04 18.84 0.48
N PRO A 361 6.52 18.64 1.73
CA PRO A 361 5.66 18.59 2.91
C PRO A 361 5.02 19.94 3.25
N GLU A 362 5.54 21.03 2.71
CA GLU A 362 5.05 22.40 2.94
C GLU A 362 4.08 22.87 1.84
N ALA A 363 3.81 22.05 0.82
CA ALA A 363 2.75 22.33 -0.14
C ALA A 363 1.39 22.47 0.54
N ARG A 364 0.53 23.35 0.03
CA ARG A 364 -0.80 23.64 0.60
C ARG A 364 -1.89 23.53 -0.44
N GLY A 365 -3.08 23.14 0.03
CA GLY A 365 -4.29 23.08 -0.79
C GLY A 365 -4.71 24.45 -1.30
N VAL A 366 -5.17 24.52 -2.55
CA VAL A 366 -5.63 25.75 -3.19
C VAL A 366 -6.91 25.49 -3.97
N PHE A 367 -7.90 26.36 -3.82
CA PHE A 367 -9.02 26.49 -4.76
C PHE A 367 -8.84 27.78 -5.57
N PHE A 368 -8.59 27.64 -6.85
CA PHE A 368 -8.26 28.74 -7.75
C PHE A 368 -9.36 28.99 -8.77
N GLY A 369 -9.73 30.26 -8.96
CA GLY A 369 -10.73 30.65 -9.95
C GLY A 369 -12.15 30.82 -9.38
N LEU A 370 -12.32 30.91 -8.05
CA LEU A 370 -13.63 31.14 -7.43
C LEU A 370 -14.31 32.41 -7.91
N THR A 371 -15.59 32.30 -8.24
CA THR A 371 -16.49 33.40 -8.56
C THR A 371 -17.81 33.24 -7.80
N GLY A 372 -18.66 34.27 -7.79
CA GLY A 372 -19.95 34.22 -7.09
C GLY A 372 -20.97 33.19 -7.60
N ARG A 373 -20.69 32.48 -8.69
CA ARG A 373 -21.54 31.41 -9.22
C ARG A 373 -21.17 30.02 -8.71
N HIS A 374 -19.95 29.86 -8.20
CA HIS A 374 -19.52 28.56 -7.67
C HIS A 374 -20.21 28.23 -6.35
N THR A 375 -20.55 26.97 -6.20
CA THR A 375 -21.22 26.39 -5.02
C THR A 375 -20.35 25.29 -4.41
N ARG A 376 -20.77 24.71 -3.28
CA ARG A 376 -20.10 23.56 -2.67
C ARG A 376 -19.97 22.38 -3.64
N ALA A 377 -20.92 22.18 -4.55
CA ALA A 377 -20.87 21.16 -5.59
C ALA A 377 -19.68 21.34 -6.54
N HIS A 378 -19.39 22.59 -6.94
CA HIS A 378 -18.22 22.92 -7.76
C HIS A 378 -16.92 22.66 -6.99
N MET A 379 -16.87 22.92 -5.69
CA MET A 379 -15.69 22.63 -4.86
C MET A 379 -15.43 21.12 -4.78
N VAL A 380 -16.48 20.31 -4.58
CA VAL A 380 -16.35 18.84 -4.62
C VAL A 380 -15.86 18.39 -6.00
N ARG A 381 -16.48 18.87 -7.09
CA ARG A 381 -16.08 18.53 -8.45
C ARG A 381 -14.62 18.87 -8.71
N ALA A 382 -14.20 20.09 -8.41
CA ALA A 382 -12.82 20.55 -8.58
C ALA A 382 -11.82 19.74 -7.75
N ALA A 383 -12.19 19.32 -6.53
CA ALA A 383 -11.36 18.49 -5.68
C ALA A 383 -11.13 17.08 -6.28
N LEU A 384 -12.20 16.43 -6.77
CA LEU A 384 -12.10 15.13 -7.45
C LEU A 384 -11.25 15.23 -8.71
N GLU A 385 -11.41 16.29 -9.49
CA GLU A 385 -10.61 16.59 -10.70
C GLU A 385 -9.16 16.91 -10.34
N GLY A 386 -8.90 17.59 -9.22
CA GLY A 386 -7.55 17.88 -8.73
C GLY A 386 -6.75 16.60 -8.45
N VAL A 387 -7.38 15.63 -7.78
CA VAL A 387 -6.76 14.31 -7.58
C VAL A 387 -6.58 13.57 -8.91
N ALA A 388 -7.53 13.69 -9.85
CA ALA A 388 -7.39 13.09 -11.18
C ALA A 388 -6.20 13.69 -11.96
N TYR A 389 -5.94 14.99 -11.83
CA TYR A 389 -4.74 15.64 -12.39
C TYR A 389 -3.46 15.08 -11.76
N THR A 390 -3.44 14.82 -10.46
CA THR A 390 -2.29 14.18 -9.80
C THR A 390 -2.05 12.76 -10.34
N VAL A 391 -3.11 11.96 -10.55
CA VAL A 391 -3.00 10.65 -11.22
C VAL A 391 -2.37 10.81 -12.62
N ALA A 392 -2.87 11.75 -13.42
CA ALA A 392 -2.36 12.00 -14.76
C ALA A 392 -0.90 12.49 -14.76
N SER A 393 -0.45 13.20 -13.71
CA SER A 393 0.96 13.58 -13.57
C SER A 393 1.87 12.36 -13.50
N HIS A 394 1.48 11.34 -12.72
CA HIS A 394 2.25 10.10 -12.63
C HIS A 394 2.23 9.30 -13.94
N VAL A 395 1.05 9.25 -14.61
CA VAL A 395 0.93 8.66 -15.95
C VAL A 395 1.88 9.33 -16.94
N ASP A 396 1.94 10.66 -16.94
CA ASP A 396 2.82 11.43 -17.83
C ASP A 396 4.32 11.17 -17.57
N ILE A 397 4.73 11.10 -16.30
CA ILE A 397 6.12 10.77 -15.94
C ILE A 397 6.46 9.36 -16.47
N ILE A 398 5.64 8.36 -16.18
CA ILE A 398 5.88 6.98 -16.59
C ILE A 398 5.94 6.86 -18.13
N GLU A 399 4.95 7.41 -18.84
CA GLU A 399 4.87 7.21 -20.30
C GLU A 399 5.74 8.16 -21.10
N ARG A 400 5.71 9.47 -20.78
CA ARG A 400 6.35 10.47 -21.65
C ARG A 400 7.81 10.66 -21.32
N GLU A 401 8.18 10.58 -20.05
CA GLU A 401 9.56 10.82 -19.63
C GLU A 401 10.37 9.53 -19.63
N HIS A 402 9.80 8.40 -19.18
CA HIS A 402 10.48 7.09 -19.15
C HIS A 402 10.16 6.19 -20.34
N GLY A 403 9.18 6.54 -21.20
CA GLY A 403 8.81 5.75 -22.37
C GLY A 403 8.16 4.40 -22.04
N LEU A 404 7.64 4.23 -20.83
CA LEU A 404 7.03 2.99 -20.36
C LEU A 404 5.53 2.99 -20.65
N PRO A 405 5.02 2.12 -21.55
CA PRO A 405 3.61 2.17 -21.95
C PRO A 405 2.69 1.67 -20.84
N ILE A 406 1.65 2.43 -20.52
CA ILE A 406 0.60 1.99 -19.60
C ILE A 406 -0.52 1.34 -20.42
N GLY A 407 -0.63 0.03 -20.32
CA GLY A 407 -1.66 -0.77 -21.01
C GLY A 407 -3.00 -0.78 -20.29
N ARG A 408 -3.00 -0.75 -18.95
CA ARG A 408 -4.21 -0.85 -18.14
C ARG A 408 -4.06 -0.11 -16.82
N ILE A 409 -5.13 0.60 -16.40
CA ILE A 409 -5.22 1.21 -15.08
C ILE A 409 -6.36 0.55 -14.30
N MET A 410 -6.01 -0.02 -13.13
CA MET A 410 -6.95 -0.63 -12.20
C MET A 410 -7.17 0.29 -11.01
N LEU A 411 -8.42 0.71 -10.78
CA LEU A 411 -8.82 1.50 -9.62
C LEU A 411 -9.28 0.59 -8.49
N VAL A 412 -8.86 0.89 -7.27
CA VAL A 412 -9.25 0.17 -6.06
C VAL A 412 -9.44 1.14 -4.89
N GLY A 413 -10.04 0.67 -3.80
CA GLY A 413 -10.28 1.47 -2.60
C GLY A 413 -11.62 2.17 -2.55
N GLY A 414 -11.86 2.91 -1.47
CA GLY A 414 -13.16 3.55 -1.17
C GLY A 414 -13.61 4.56 -2.21
N GLY A 415 -12.67 5.22 -2.89
CA GLY A 415 -12.94 6.21 -3.94
C GLY A 415 -13.67 5.64 -5.16
N THR A 416 -13.55 4.32 -5.42
CA THR A 416 -14.25 3.66 -6.53
C THR A 416 -15.78 3.61 -6.36
N LYS A 417 -16.28 3.93 -5.18
CA LYS A 417 -17.73 4.09 -4.94
C LYS A 417 -18.29 5.40 -5.52
N ASN A 418 -17.41 6.34 -5.90
CA ASN A 418 -17.82 7.62 -6.47
C ASN A 418 -17.68 7.61 -8.01
N PRO A 419 -18.78 7.48 -8.79
CA PRO A 419 -18.71 7.39 -10.25
C PRO A 419 -18.17 8.67 -10.90
N VAL A 420 -18.41 9.84 -10.29
CA VAL A 420 -17.87 11.12 -10.78
C VAL A 420 -16.36 11.15 -10.71
N TRP A 421 -15.80 10.60 -9.64
CA TRP A 421 -14.35 10.54 -9.47
C TRP A 421 -13.68 9.58 -10.44
N MET A 422 -14.26 8.38 -10.60
CA MET A 422 -13.75 7.42 -11.59
C MET A 422 -13.79 7.97 -13.02
N GLN A 423 -14.89 8.64 -13.39
CA GLN A 423 -15.00 9.29 -14.68
C GLN A 423 -13.98 10.41 -14.85
N ALA A 424 -13.79 11.27 -13.81
CA ALA A 424 -12.79 12.33 -13.85
C ALA A 424 -11.37 11.78 -14.07
N ILE A 425 -11.01 10.65 -13.44
CA ILE A 425 -9.70 10.01 -13.65
C ILE A 425 -9.57 9.52 -15.10
N ALA A 426 -10.60 8.83 -15.64
CA ALA A 426 -10.59 8.38 -17.02
C ALA A 426 -10.45 9.54 -18.00
N ASP A 427 -11.24 10.60 -17.81
CA ASP A 427 -11.25 11.77 -18.67
C ASP A 427 -9.93 12.57 -18.64
N VAL A 428 -9.40 12.83 -17.42
CA VAL A 428 -8.15 13.57 -17.28
C VAL A 428 -6.98 12.78 -17.87
N CYS A 429 -6.93 11.47 -17.65
CA CYS A 429 -5.90 10.60 -18.22
C CYS A 429 -6.12 10.30 -19.72
N GLY A 430 -7.32 10.55 -20.28
CA GLY A 430 -7.66 10.27 -21.67
C GLY A 430 -7.64 8.77 -22.01
N ARG A 431 -7.92 7.89 -21.05
CA ARG A 431 -7.86 6.44 -21.22
C ARG A 431 -8.86 5.69 -20.36
N GLU A 432 -9.15 4.46 -20.74
CA GLU A 432 -9.99 3.57 -19.96
C GLU A 432 -9.36 3.28 -18.60
N VAL A 433 -10.20 3.27 -17.56
CA VAL A 433 -9.85 2.77 -16.24
C VAL A 433 -10.83 1.70 -15.82
N SER A 434 -10.39 0.73 -15.03
CA SER A 434 -11.21 -0.43 -14.66
C SER A 434 -11.24 -0.63 -13.16
N VAL A 435 -12.31 -1.24 -12.65
CA VAL A 435 -12.46 -1.65 -11.26
C VAL A 435 -12.52 -3.17 -11.19
N ALA A 436 -11.75 -3.79 -10.31
CA ALA A 436 -11.74 -5.24 -10.15
C ALA A 436 -13.11 -5.75 -9.65
N LYS A 437 -13.49 -6.97 -10.05
CA LYS A 437 -14.72 -7.63 -9.59
C LYS A 437 -14.73 -7.87 -8.09
N VAL A 438 -13.57 -8.21 -7.53
CA VAL A 438 -13.35 -8.43 -6.09
C VAL A 438 -12.55 -7.27 -5.53
N THR A 439 -13.08 -6.65 -4.47
CA THR A 439 -12.49 -5.45 -3.84
C THR A 439 -12.29 -5.64 -2.33
N VAL A 440 -11.98 -6.87 -1.91
CA VAL A 440 -11.75 -7.19 -0.49
C VAL A 440 -10.38 -6.70 -0.02
N GLY A 441 -9.44 -6.54 -0.95
CA GLY A 441 -8.13 -6.00 -0.69
C GLY A 441 -7.01 -7.04 -0.65
N ALA A 442 -5.91 -6.70 0.04
CA ALA A 442 -4.66 -7.45 0.06
C ALA A 442 -4.84 -8.95 0.40
N CYS A 443 -5.71 -9.29 1.35
CA CYS A 443 -5.98 -10.70 1.69
C CYS A 443 -6.49 -11.54 0.50
N PHE A 444 -7.17 -10.91 -0.48
CA PHE A 444 -7.54 -11.61 -1.71
C PHE A 444 -6.32 -11.85 -2.61
N GLY A 445 -5.40 -10.89 -2.68
CA GLY A 445 -4.11 -11.06 -3.34
C GLY A 445 -3.30 -12.20 -2.73
N ASP A 446 -3.29 -12.30 -1.40
CA ASP A 446 -2.65 -13.40 -0.67
C ASP A 446 -3.24 -14.76 -1.04
N ALA A 447 -4.57 -14.85 -1.07
CA ALA A 447 -5.27 -16.09 -1.43
C ALA A 447 -5.02 -16.48 -2.89
N ILE A 448 -4.95 -15.51 -3.81
CA ILE A 448 -4.59 -15.71 -5.21
C ILE A 448 -3.16 -16.23 -5.35
N MET A 449 -2.20 -15.62 -4.64
CA MET A 449 -0.81 -16.09 -4.61
C MET A 449 -0.71 -17.51 -4.04
N ALA A 450 -1.50 -17.81 -2.99
CA ALA A 450 -1.58 -19.15 -2.43
C ALA A 450 -2.19 -20.15 -3.43
N ALA A 451 -3.18 -19.76 -4.23
CA ALA A 451 -3.76 -20.62 -5.27
C ALA A 451 -2.76 -20.91 -6.40
N LEU A 452 -1.98 -19.92 -6.80
CA LEU A 452 -0.92 -20.08 -7.79
C LEU A 452 0.17 -21.04 -7.28
N ALA A 453 0.72 -20.79 -6.10
CA ALA A 453 1.77 -21.62 -5.52
C ALA A 453 1.27 -23.03 -5.12
N GLY A 454 0.00 -23.16 -4.75
CA GLY A 454 -0.68 -24.43 -4.47
C GLY A 454 -1.01 -25.25 -5.73
N GLY A 455 -0.71 -24.72 -6.94
CA GLY A 455 -0.86 -25.42 -8.20
C GLY A 455 -2.28 -25.41 -8.80
N ALA A 456 -3.18 -24.53 -8.33
CA ALA A 456 -4.48 -24.33 -8.98
C ALA A 456 -4.32 -23.70 -10.37
N TYR A 457 -3.29 -22.91 -10.55
CA TYR A 457 -2.95 -22.23 -11.80
C TYR A 457 -1.47 -22.45 -12.14
N ALA A 458 -1.17 -22.61 -13.44
CA ALA A 458 0.19 -22.86 -13.90
C ALA A 458 1.01 -21.57 -14.05
N SER A 459 0.34 -20.40 -14.14
CA SER A 459 1.00 -19.11 -14.37
C SER A 459 0.12 -17.93 -13.99
N TRP A 460 0.75 -16.76 -13.83
CA TRP A 460 0.07 -15.48 -13.69
C TRP A 460 -0.87 -15.16 -14.88
N ASP A 461 -0.51 -15.62 -16.08
CA ASP A 461 -1.33 -15.42 -17.27
C ASP A 461 -2.63 -16.21 -17.24
N GLU A 462 -2.60 -17.44 -16.73
CA GLU A 462 -3.80 -18.24 -16.53
C GLU A 462 -4.69 -17.62 -15.45
N LEU A 463 -4.11 -17.21 -14.36
CA LEU A 463 -4.80 -16.52 -13.26
C LEU A 463 -5.46 -15.22 -13.73
N ALA A 464 -4.79 -14.42 -14.58
CA ALA A 464 -5.33 -13.19 -15.14
C ALA A 464 -6.63 -13.40 -15.95
N GLN A 465 -6.84 -14.59 -16.53
CA GLN A 465 -8.05 -14.91 -17.27
C GLN A 465 -9.28 -15.19 -16.38
N VAL A 466 -9.02 -15.56 -15.12
CA VAL A 466 -10.06 -15.87 -14.14
C VAL A 466 -10.52 -14.62 -13.40
N LEU A 467 -9.60 -13.70 -13.14
CA LEU A 467 -9.91 -12.46 -12.44
C LEU A 467 -10.70 -11.51 -13.34
N GLY A 468 -11.92 -11.25 -12.97
CA GLY A 468 -12.83 -10.41 -13.74
C GLY A 468 -12.74 -8.93 -13.39
N VAL A 469 -13.16 -8.09 -14.34
CA VAL A 469 -13.40 -6.66 -14.17
C VAL A 469 -14.90 -6.45 -13.90
N ALA A 470 -15.23 -5.67 -12.87
CA ALA A 470 -16.63 -5.34 -12.57
C ALA A 470 -17.16 -4.24 -13.49
N GLN A 471 -16.31 -3.26 -13.77
CA GLN A 471 -16.65 -2.09 -14.56
C GLN A 471 -15.43 -1.55 -15.28
N THR A 472 -15.61 -1.12 -16.51
CA THR A 472 -14.65 -0.31 -17.26
C THR A 472 -15.29 1.05 -17.54
N ILE A 473 -14.57 2.12 -17.25
CA ILE A 473 -14.97 3.49 -17.46
C ILE A 473 -14.20 4.02 -18.67
N VAL A 474 -14.94 4.36 -19.73
CA VAL A 474 -14.39 4.93 -20.97
C VAL A 474 -14.31 6.44 -20.83
N PRO A 475 -13.20 7.08 -21.24
CA PRO A 475 -13.08 8.52 -21.16
C PRO A 475 -14.04 9.25 -22.12
N ASP A 476 -14.62 10.36 -21.65
CA ASP A 476 -15.23 11.34 -22.53
C ASP A 476 -14.12 12.20 -23.16
N MET A 477 -13.88 12.02 -24.44
CA MET A 477 -12.79 12.72 -25.15
C MET A 477 -13.01 14.23 -25.24
N ALA A 478 -14.24 14.73 -25.19
CA ALA A 478 -14.52 16.15 -25.15
C ALA A 478 -14.13 16.74 -23.77
N ALA A 479 -14.40 16.01 -22.70
CA ALA A 479 -13.91 16.35 -21.36
C ALA A 479 -12.39 16.25 -21.28
N HIS A 480 -11.80 15.22 -21.89
CA HIS A 480 -10.34 15.07 -21.97
C HIS A 480 -9.65 16.30 -22.61
N GLU A 481 -10.15 16.74 -23.77
CA GLU A 481 -9.61 17.94 -24.44
C GLU A 481 -9.71 19.19 -23.54
N LEU A 482 -10.82 19.34 -22.83
CA LEU A 482 -10.99 20.43 -21.86
C LEU A 482 -9.95 20.36 -20.74
N TYR A 483 -9.78 19.18 -20.12
CA TYR A 483 -8.80 18.97 -19.05
C TYR A 483 -7.37 19.15 -19.54
N ALA A 484 -7.02 18.63 -20.70
CA ALA A 484 -5.71 18.80 -21.33
C ALA A 484 -5.39 20.29 -21.57
N SER A 485 -6.38 21.08 -22.02
CA SER A 485 -6.21 22.52 -22.22
C SER A 485 -5.91 23.30 -20.94
N ARG A 486 -6.32 22.77 -19.76
CA ARG A 486 -6.15 23.40 -18.45
C ARG A 486 -4.99 22.82 -17.65
N ARG A 487 -4.40 21.72 -18.11
CA ARG A 487 -3.33 21.03 -17.40
C ARG A 487 -2.17 21.95 -17.02
N HIS A 488 -1.73 22.77 -17.99
CA HIS A 488 -0.65 23.72 -17.75
C HIS A 488 -0.97 24.73 -16.63
N ILE A 489 -2.26 25.09 -16.42
CA ILE A 489 -2.64 25.99 -15.34
C ILE A 489 -2.50 25.26 -13.99
N PHE A 490 -2.90 23.99 -13.93
CA PHE A 490 -2.77 23.17 -12.72
C PHE A 490 -1.28 23.06 -12.30
N ASP A 491 -0.40 22.75 -13.24
CA ASP A 491 1.04 22.63 -13.01
C ASP A 491 1.66 23.97 -12.58
N GLU A 492 1.32 25.06 -13.27
CA GLU A 492 1.78 26.43 -12.96
C GLU A 492 1.28 26.94 -11.60
N LEU A 493 0.09 26.53 -11.16
CA LEU A 493 -0.44 26.96 -9.86
C LEU A 493 0.47 26.55 -8.70
N TYR A 494 0.97 25.33 -8.68
CA TYR A 494 1.92 24.92 -7.66
C TYR A 494 3.23 25.68 -7.82
N ALA A 495 3.82 25.67 -9.02
CA ALA A 495 5.12 26.28 -9.27
C ALA A 495 5.17 27.77 -8.88
N ARG A 496 4.08 28.52 -9.14
CA ARG A 496 3.99 29.95 -8.83
C ARG A 496 3.63 30.27 -7.39
N ASN A 497 3.04 29.35 -6.65
CA ASN A 497 2.63 29.58 -5.26
C ASN A 497 3.51 28.86 -4.24
N ARG A 498 4.44 28.01 -4.67
CA ARG A 498 5.28 27.19 -3.78
C ARG A 498 5.98 28.04 -2.71
N ASP A 499 6.69 29.08 -3.13
CA ASP A 499 7.46 29.90 -2.18
C ASP A 499 6.53 30.62 -1.18
N LEU A 500 5.33 31.04 -1.63
CA LEU A 500 4.32 31.63 -0.74
C LEU A 500 3.71 30.58 0.21
N MET A 501 3.57 29.32 -0.22
CA MET A 501 3.11 28.23 0.65
C MET A 501 4.13 27.98 1.76
N HIS A 502 5.43 27.98 1.45
CA HIS A 502 6.51 27.81 2.42
C HIS A 502 6.60 28.97 3.42
N GLU A 503 6.22 30.19 3.04
CA GLU A 503 6.16 31.34 3.98
C GLU A 503 5.00 31.22 5.00
N LEU A 504 4.04 30.31 4.79
CA LEU A 504 2.91 30.09 5.70
C LEU A 504 3.19 29.09 6.85
N VAL A 505 4.38 28.43 6.82
CA VAL A 505 4.73 27.31 7.74
C VAL A 505 5.80 27.73 8.81
#